data_07fa90862730db2afe23521e44d5162d
#
_entry.id   07fa90862730db2afe23521e44d5162d
#
_cell.length_a   1.000
_cell.length_b   1.000
_cell.length_c   1.000
_cell.angle_alpha   90.00
_cell.angle_beta   90.00
_cell.angle_gamma   90.00
#
_symmetry.space_group_name_H-M   'P 1'
#
loop_
_entity.id
_entity.type
_entity.pdbx_description
1 polymer ?
#
loop_
_entity_poly.entity_id
_entity_poly.type
_entity_poly.pdbx_seq_one_letter_code
_entity_poly.pdbx_strand_id
1 'polypeptide(L)'
;MKPIPVSFHIGPLQVHTYGIGLALTFLFALVYFERRLKKAGYPTEWLTGVFIWIVISAVVGARVVHVLANWSMYSAHPGQILSIWNGGLSSFGGLLFAVPVGIVLTRRRCPQLPTVRALDLVAPVLVAAWGVGRLLGPQLMVDGGGARTTAWFGLSYAGQIGKRVPVPIFQAIDCFVIFGVLLLIEHYYRDRPDGFVVSAAVALWGLARFVEEHFWLGLGAQRGSTQTESHAGPILVQGAGLLMCAAGVLGMVWAWRRSSRAEPGTGGGEDVPQGGATSEGEGGGVVEVSGGASTS
;
A
#
# COMPACT_ATOMS: atom_id res chain seq x y z
N MET A 1 -14.12 -28.85 4.91
CA MET A 1 -15.04 -27.75 4.57
C MET A 1 -15.38 -27.86 3.10
N LYS A 2 -16.65 -27.67 2.71
CA LYS A 2 -17.00 -27.56 1.29
C LYS A 2 -16.53 -26.21 0.77
N PRO A 3 -15.97 -26.11 -0.45
CA PRO A 3 -15.56 -24.84 -1.01
C PRO A 3 -16.76 -23.91 -1.17
N ILE A 4 -16.56 -22.62 -0.95
CA ILE A 4 -17.59 -21.59 -1.16
C ILE A 4 -17.89 -21.54 -2.66
N PRO A 5 -19.17 -21.40 -3.10
CA PRO A 5 -19.49 -21.34 -4.51
C PRO A 5 -18.76 -20.16 -5.20
N VAL A 6 -18.12 -20.45 -6.31
CA VAL A 6 -17.37 -19.44 -7.10
C VAL A 6 -18.31 -18.44 -7.75
N SER A 7 -19.53 -18.87 -8.07
CA SER A 7 -20.56 -18.01 -8.65
C SER A 7 -21.95 -18.47 -8.20
N PHE A 8 -22.88 -17.54 -8.16
CA PHE A 8 -24.30 -17.81 -7.96
C PHE A 8 -25.12 -16.96 -8.93
N HIS A 9 -26.34 -17.40 -9.21
CA HIS A 9 -27.23 -16.75 -10.15
C HIS A 9 -28.29 -15.94 -9.38
N ILE A 10 -28.48 -14.68 -9.79
CA ILE A 10 -29.61 -13.83 -9.38
C ILE A 10 -30.44 -13.55 -10.63
N GLY A 11 -31.44 -14.39 -10.89
CA GLY A 11 -32.17 -14.36 -12.15
C GLY A 11 -31.25 -14.68 -13.34
N PRO A 12 -31.22 -13.87 -14.40
CA PRO A 12 -30.36 -14.09 -15.56
C PRO A 12 -28.90 -13.67 -15.33
N LEU A 13 -28.60 -13.04 -14.17
CA LEU A 13 -27.28 -12.50 -13.88
C LEU A 13 -26.43 -13.50 -13.12
N GLN A 14 -25.27 -13.89 -13.67
CA GLN A 14 -24.27 -14.67 -12.98
C GLN A 14 -23.34 -13.75 -12.19
N VAL A 15 -23.43 -13.81 -10.86
CA VAL A 15 -22.59 -13.02 -9.97
C VAL A 15 -21.42 -13.88 -9.49
N HIS A 16 -20.21 -13.41 -9.72
CA HIS A 16 -19.00 -14.06 -9.23
C HIS A 16 -18.67 -13.53 -7.84
N THR A 17 -18.53 -14.41 -6.88
CA THR A 17 -18.18 -14.10 -5.49
C THR A 17 -16.89 -13.29 -5.39
N TYR A 18 -15.97 -13.56 -6.33
CA TYR A 18 -14.73 -12.78 -6.48
C TYR A 18 -14.96 -11.28 -6.72
N GLY A 19 -15.89 -10.93 -7.60
CA GLY A 19 -16.19 -9.53 -7.91
C GLY A 19 -16.68 -8.75 -6.70
N ILE A 20 -17.52 -9.39 -5.89
CA ILE A 20 -18.02 -8.79 -4.64
C ILE A 20 -16.88 -8.59 -3.65
N GLY A 21 -16.03 -9.60 -3.44
CA GLY A 21 -14.89 -9.51 -2.54
C GLY A 21 -13.91 -8.41 -2.96
N LEU A 22 -13.65 -8.27 -4.27
CA LEU A 22 -12.81 -7.22 -4.81
C LEU A 22 -13.42 -5.83 -4.62
N ALA A 23 -14.74 -5.68 -4.88
CA ALA A 23 -15.44 -4.41 -4.69
C ALA A 23 -15.41 -3.97 -3.21
N LEU A 24 -15.66 -4.89 -2.28
CA LEU A 24 -15.57 -4.63 -0.84
C LEU A 24 -14.15 -4.24 -0.41
N THR A 25 -13.14 -4.88 -0.97
CA THR A 25 -11.72 -4.55 -0.71
C THR A 25 -11.38 -3.15 -1.19
N PHE A 26 -11.83 -2.77 -2.38
CA PHE A 26 -11.63 -1.42 -2.91
C PHE A 26 -12.39 -0.37 -2.11
N LEU A 27 -13.64 -0.65 -1.73
CA LEU A 27 -14.42 0.24 -0.86
C LEU A 27 -13.74 0.44 0.49
N PHE A 28 -13.26 -0.64 1.11
CA PHE A 28 -12.47 -0.57 2.34
C PHE A 28 -11.24 0.33 2.16
N ALA A 29 -10.46 0.12 1.09
CA ALA A 29 -9.27 0.92 0.81
C ALA A 29 -9.61 2.40 0.64
N LEU A 30 -10.64 2.73 -0.13
CA LEU A 30 -11.10 4.09 -0.35
C LEU A 30 -11.50 4.78 0.96
N VAL A 31 -12.43 4.16 1.72
CA VAL A 31 -12.94 4.73 2.97
C VAL A 31 -11.83 4.87 4.01
N TYR A 32 -10.95 3.89 4.10
CA TYR A 32 -9.86 3.94 5.08
C TYR A 32 -8.81 4.99 4.69
N PHE A 33 -8.46 5.12 3.41
CA PHE A 33 -7.54 6.16 2.93
C PHE A 33 -8.13 7.56 3.11
N GLU A 34 -9.41 7.74 2.83
CA GLU A 34 -10.12 9.01 3.09
C GLU A 34 -10.04 9.42 4.56
N ARG A 35 -10.30 8.49 5.49
CA ARG A 35 -10.17 8.76 6.92
C ARG A 35 -8.76 9.15 7.33
N ARG A 36 -7.76 8.53 6.73
CA ARG A 36 -6.36 8.85 7.00
C ARG A 36 -5.98 10.24 6.47
N LEU A 37 -6.42 10.60 5.27
CA LEU A 37 -6.22 11.94 4.69
C LEU A 37 -6.88 13.02 5.56
N LYS A 38 -8.14 12.83 5.96
CA LYS A 38 -8.85 13.74 6.86
C LYS A 38 -8.11 13.92 8.20
N LYS A 39 -7.64 12.82 8.80
CA LYS A 39 -6.85 12.87 10.04
C LYS A 39 -5.53 13.61 9.87
N ALA A 40 -4.94 13.58 8.69
CA ALA A 40 -3.72 14.28 8.35
C ALA A 40 -3.94 15.74 7.88
N GLY A 41 -5.20 16.22 7.86
CA GLY A 41 -5.55 17.60 7.50
C GLY A 41 -5.62 17.89 6.00
N TYR A 42 -5.68 16.85 5.14
CA TYR A 42 -5.78 17.04 3.69
C TYR A 42 -7.23 16.97 3.20
N PRO A 43 -7.58 17.77 2.16
CA PRO A 43 -8.89 17.71 1.51
C PRO A 43 -9.09 16.34 0.83
N THR A 44 -10.33 15.87 0.76
CA THR A 44 -10.65 14.53 0.24
C THR A 44 -11.65 14.52 -0.91
N GLU A 45 -12.16 15.68 -1.32
CA GLU A 45 -13.20 15.79 -2.35
C GLU A 45 -12.75 15.25 -3.72
N TRP A 46 -11.46 15.30 -3.98
CA TRP A 46 -10.82 14.79 -5.20
C TRP A 46 -10.65 13.27 -5.22
N LEU A 47 -10.64 12.63 -4.02
CA LEU A 47 -10.18 11.25 -3.84
C LEU A 47 -11.01 10.24 -4.63
N THR A 48 -12.34 10.31 -4.55
CA THR A 48 -13.23 9.38 -5.24
C THR A 48 -13.01 9.40 -6.75
N GLY A 49 -12.88 10.60 -7.34
CA GLY A 49 -12.61 10.74 -8.76
C GLY A 49 -11.27 10.13 -9.18
N VAL A 50 -10.22 10.40 -8.42
CA VAL A 50 -8.89 9.81 -8.66
C VAL A 50 -8.91 8.30 -8.47
N PHE A 51 -9.61 7.81 -7.45
CA PHE A 51 -9.70 6.38 -7.15
C PHE A 51 -10.37 5.60 -8.29
N ILE A 52 -11.44 6.14 -8.89
CA ILE A 52 -12.08 5.54 -10.07
C ILE A 52 -11.08 5.37 -11.21
N TRP A 53 -10.28 6.38 -11.52
CA TRP A 53 -9.25 6.29 -12.56
C TRP A 53 -8.15 5.30 -12.22
N ILE A 54 -7.75 5.20 -10.95
CA ILE A 54 -6.80 4.19 -10.48
C ILE A 54 -7.37 2.78 -10.72
N VAL A 55 -8.64 2.54 -10.38
CA VAL A 55 -9.27 1.22 -10.58
C VAL A 55 -9.40 0.90 -12.07
N ILE A 56 -9.83 1.84 -12.89
CA ILE A 56 -9.91 1.64 -14.35
C ILE A 56 -8.53 1.31 -14.92
N SER A 57 -7.51 2.08 -14.56
CA SER A 57 -6.15 1.84 -15.04
C SER A 57 -5.58 0.51 -14.55
N ALA A 58 -5.91 0.09 -13.31
CA ALA A 58 -5.54 -1.22 -12.78
C ALA A 58 -6.14 -2.37 -13.60
N VAL A 59 -7.43 -2.28 -13.92
CA VAL A 59 -8.13 -3.32 -14.71
C VAL A 59 -7.56 -3.39 -16.13
N VAL A 60 -7.38 -2.23 -16.78
CA VAL A 60 -6.78 -2.15 -18.12
C VAL A 60 -5.36 -2.69 -18.12
N GLY A 61 -4.53 -2.26 -17.17
CA GLY A 61 -3.15 -2.73 -17.06
C GLY A 61 -3.03 -4.22 -16.75
N ALA A 62 -3.89 -4.73 -15.86
CA ALA A 62 -3.97 -6.16 -15.56
C ALA A 62 -4.30 -6.99 -16.80
N ARG A 63 -5.21 -6.50 -17.64
CA ARG A 63 -5.59 -7.17 -18.90
C ARG A 63 -4.48 -7.09 -19.94
N VAL A 64 -3.93 -5.90 -20.17
CA VAL A 64 -2.84 -5.68 -21.14
C VAL A 64 -1.65 -6.61 -20.85
N VAL A 65 -1.17 -6.63 -19.61
CA VAL A 65 -0.02 -7.47 -19.24
C VAL A 65 -0.36 -8.95 -19.35
N HIS A 66 -1.57 -9.38 -18.98
CA HIS A 66 -1.99 -10.76 -19.14
C HIS A 66 -2.03 -11.17 -20.62
N VAL A 67 -2.59 -10.35 -21.50
CA VAL A 67 -2.65 -10.61 -22.95
C VAL A 67 -1.24 -10.70 -23.54
N LEU A 68 -0.35 -9.78 -23.17
CA LEU A 68 1.03 -9.80 -23.64
C LEU A 68 1.79 -11.04 -23.18
N ALA A 69 1.59 -11.45 -21.93
CA ALA A 69 2.23 -12.65 -21.38
C ALA A 69 1.73 -13.95 -22.02
N ASN A 70 0.52 -13.95 -22.60
CA ASN A 70 -0.10 -15.11 -23.24
C ASN A 70 -0.39 -14.83 -24.73
N TRP A 71 0.47 -14.06 -25.40
CA TRP A 71 0.24 -13.58 -26.76
C TRP A 71 -0.06 -14.69 -27.77
N SER A 72 0.60 -15.83 -27.65
CA SER A 72 0.38 -17.00 -28.54
C SER A 72 -1.08 -17.48 -28.55
N MET A 73 -1.76 -17.41 -27.40
CA MET A 73 -3.18 -17.78 -27.30
C MET A 73 -4.07 -16.68 -27.89
N TYR A 74 -3.80 -15.42 -27.58
CA TYR A 74 -4.65 -14.29 -28.00
C TYR A 74 -4.48 -13.92 -29.46
N SER A 75 -3.32 -14.16 -30.06
CA SER A 75 -3.10 -13.97 -31.51
C SER A 75 -3.99 -14.85 -32.37
N ALA A 76 -4.29 -16.06 -31.89
CA ALA A 76 -5.20 -16.99 -32.56
C ALA A 76 -6.69 -16.61 -32.40
N HIS A 77 -7.04 -15.91 -31.31
CA HIS A 77 -8.42 -15.56 -30.95
C HIS A 77 -8.53 -14.11 -30.48
N PRO A 78 -8.36 -13.10 -31.35
CA PRO A 78 -8.26 -11.69 -30.94
C PRO A 78 -9.54 -11.14 -30.29
N GLY A 79 -10.71 -11.71 -30.57
CA GLY A 79 -11.96 -11.34 -29.89
C GLY A 79 -11.96 -11.59 -28.38
N GLN A 80 -11.11 -12.50 -27.90
CA GLN A 80 -10.99 -12.78 -26.46
C GLN A 80 -10.19 -11.72 -25.70
N ILE A 81 -9.46 -10.83 -26.37
CA ILE A 81 -8.65 -9.78 -25.74
C ILE A 81 -9.52 -8.90 -24.84
N LEU A 82 -10.74 -8.57 -25.25
CA LEU A 82 -11.67 -7.73 -24.48
C LEU A 82 -12.54 -8.49 -23.48
N SER A 83 -12.51 -9.82 -23.49
CA SER A 83 -13.36 -10.65 -22.62
C SER A 83 -12.80 -10.77 -21.21
N ILE A 84 -12.88 -9.66 -20.44
CA ILE A 84 -12.38 -9.59 -19.05
C ILE A 84 -13.17 -10.45 -18.06
N TRP A 85 -14.44 -10.74 -18.39
CA TRP A 85 -15.32 -11.61 -17.58
C TRP A 85 -14.93 -13.09 -17.58
N ASN A 86 -14.12 -13.54 -18.55
CA ASN A 86 -13.59 -14.89 -18.61
C ASN A 86 -12.33 -15.08 -17.72
N GLY A 87 -11.95 -14.04 -16.95
CA GLY A 87 -10.73 -14.04 -16.15
C GLY A 87 -9.49 -13.62 -16.96
N GLY A 88 -8.30 -13.97 -16.47
CA GLY A 88 -7.04 -13.58 -17.09
C GLY A 88 -6.67 -12.13 -16.84
N LEU A 89 -6.41 -11.80 -15.57
CA LEU A 89 -5.95 -10.50 -15.10
C LEU A 89 -4.63 -10.68 -14.35
N SER A 90 -3.60 -9.95 -14.75
CA SER A 90 -2.29 -9.94 -14.10
C SER A 90 -2.24 -8.91 -12.99
N SER A 91 -2.01 -9.33 -11.75
CA SER A 91 -1.83 -8.41 -10.62
C SER A 91 -0.66 -7.44 -10.83
N PHE A 92 0.41 -7.90 -11.47
CA PHE A 92 1.56 -7.04 -11.84
C PHE A 92 1.15 -5.93 -12.81
N GLY A 93 0.37 -6.28 -13.83
CA GLY A 93 -0.15 -5.30 -14.79
C GLY A 93 -1.03 -4.26 -14.11
N GLY A 94 -1.88 -4.69 -13.18
CA GLY A 94 -2.70 -3.80 -12.39
C GLY A 94 -1.87 -2.78 -11.61
N LEU A 95 -0.86 -3.21 -10.88
CA LEU A 95 0.04 -2.32 -10.15
C LEU A 95 0.85 -1.39 -11.06
N LEU A 96 1.39 -1.93 -12.15
CA LEU A 96 2.21 -1.17 -13.10
C LEU A 96 1.48 0.04 -13.68
N PHE A 97 0.17 -0.07 -13.90
CA PHE A 97 -0.65 1.03 -14.44
C PHE A 97 -1.28 1.88 -13.33
N ALA A 98 -1.76 1.27 -12.25
CA ALA A 98 -2.43 1.99 -11.17
C ALA A 98 -1.51 2.95 -10.42
N VAL A 99 -0.27 2.54 -10.13
CA VAL A 99 0.67 3.35 -9.33
C VAL A 99 1.06 4.66 -10.03
N PRO A 100 1.51 4.67 -11.29
CA PRO A 100 1.81 5.92 -11.99
C PRO A 100 0.60 6.83 -12.11
N VAL A 101 -0.58 6.28 -12.47
CA VAL A 101 -1.82 7.05 -12.57
C VAL A 101 -2.19 7.66 -11.22
N GLY A 102 -2.11 6.89 -10.13
CA GLY A 102 -2.35 7.38 -8.78
C GLY A 102 -1.42 8.52 -8.40
N ILE A 103 -0.12 8.40 -8.66
CA ILE A 103 0.87 9.45 -8.37
C ILE A 103 0.57 10.71 -9.18
N VAL A 104 0.37 10.59 -10.49
CA VAL A 104 0.14 11.74 -11.38
C VAL A 104 -1.15 12.47 -11.02
N LEU A 105 -2.25 11.73 -10.82
CA LEU A 105 -3.53 12.34 -10.50
C LEU A 105 -3.55 12.95 -9.10
N THR A 106 -2.94 12.32 -8.10
CA THR A 106 -2.81 12.89 -6.75
C THR A 106 -2.03 14.20 -6.79
N ARG A 107 -0.88 14.25 -7.50
CA ARG A 107 -0.10 15.48 -7.67
C ARG A 107 -0.90 16.60 -8.34
N ARG A 108 -1.73 16.27 -9.33
CA ARG A 108 -2.55 17.26 -10.05
C ARG A 108 -3.75 17.76 -9.26
N ARG A 109 -4.38 16.89 -8.47
CA ARG A 109 -5.63 17.19 -7.75
C ARG A 109 -5.40 17.69 -6.32
N CYS A 110 -4.27 17.35 -5.72
CA CYS A 110 -3.90 17.75 -4.36
C CYS A 110 -2.41 18.15 -4.32
N PRO A 111 -2.01 19.31 -4.92
CA PRO A 111 -0.62 19.75 -4.98
C PRO A 111 0.02 19.97 -3.60
N GLN A 112 -0.80 20.30 -2.58
CA GLN A 112 -0.36 20.49 -1.21
C GLN A 112 0.03 19.18 -0.50
N LEU A 113 -0.30 18.01 -1.07
CA LEU A 113 0.09 16.71 -0.53
C LEU A 113 1.39 16.24 -1.22
N PRO A 114 2.55 16.30 -0.54
CA PRO A 114 3.79 15.78 -1.08
C PRO A 114 3.66 14.29 -1.42
N THR A 115 4.21 13.87 -2.56
CA THR A 115 4.06 12.47 -3.02
C THR A 115 4.56 11.46 -2.00
N VAL A 116 5.70 11.76 -1.36
CA VAL A 116 6.29 10.86 -0.35
C VAL A 116 5.35 10.73 0.85
N ARG A 117 4.76 11.84 1.28
CA ARG A 117 3.75 11.84 2.35
C ARG A 117 2.48 11.08 1.96
N ALA A 118 2.03 11.23 0.72
CA ALA A 118 0.91 10.45 0.19
C ALA A 118 1.19 8.94 0.22
N LEU A 119 2.43 8.53 -0.14
CA LEU A 119 2.87 7.14 -0.06
C LEU A 119 2.90 6.62 1.38
N ASP A 120 3.34 7.42 2.34
CA ASP A 120 3.29 7.05 3.76
C ASP A 120 1.85 6.88 4.26
N LEU A 121 0.96 7.76 3.85
CA LEU A 121 -0.45 7.66 4.22
C LEU A 121 -1.16 6.45 3.60
N VAL A 122 -0.81 6.09 2.36
CA VAL A 122 -1.46 4.98 1.66
C VAL A 122 -0.85 3.62 1.97
N ALA A 123 0.41 3.53 2.38
CA ALA A 123 1.10 2.27 2.61
C ALA A 123 0.37 1.33 3.61
N PRO A 124 -0.04 1.76 4.82
CA PRO A 124 -0.82 0.91 5.71
C PRO A 124 -2.18 0.50 5.12
N VAL A 125 -2.80 1.38 4.31
CA VAL A 125 -4.08 1.09 3.65
C VAL A 125 -3.91 -0.05 2.64
N LEU A 126 -2.86 0.00 1.81
CA LEU A 126 -2.59 -1.02 0.80
C LEU A 126 -2.30 -2.37 1.44
N VAL A 127 -1.51 -2.39 2.52
CA VAL A 127 -1.21 -3.63 3.26
C VAL A 127 -2.48 -4.23 3.86
N ALA A 128 -3.31 -3.42 4.55
CA ALA A 128 -4.57 -3.89 5.11
C ALA A 128 -5.56 -4.35 4.03
N ALA A 129 -5.69 -3.59 2.93
CA ALA A 129 -6.55 -3.96 1.81
C ALA A 129 -6.09 -5.25 1.12
N TRP A 130 -4.77 -5.49 1.03
CA TRP A 130 -4.26 -6.75 0.52
C TRP A 130 -4.69 -7.93 1.40
N GLY A 131 -4.56 -7.80 2.73
CA GLY A 131 -5.04 -8.81 3.68
C GLY A 131 -6.54 -9.08 3.55
N VAL A 132 -7.36 -8.02 3.47
CA VAL A 132 -8.81 -8.14 3.23
C VAL A 132 -9.09 -8.85 1.91
N GLY A 133 -8.38 -8.48 0.82
CA GLY A 133 -8.52 -9.09 -0.49
C GLY A 133 -8.14 -10.57 -0.51
N ARG A 134 -7.18 -11.01 0.32
CA ARG A 134 -6.84 -12.43 0.47
C ARG A 134 -7.95 -13.23 1.13
N LEU A 135 -8.67 -12.65 2.07
CA LEU A 135 -9.81 -13.32 2.74
C LEU A 135 -11.09 -13.30 1.90
N LEU A 136 -11.31 -12.23 1.15
CA LEU A 136 -12.51 -12.07 0.32
C LEU A 136 -12.31 -12.51 -1.15
N GLY A 137 -11.07 -12.82 -1.54
CA GLY A 137 -10.73 -13.17 -2.90
C GLY A 137 -10.95 -14.64 -3.26
N PRO A 138 -10.85 -15.00 -4.55
CA PRO A 138 -11.09 -16.34 -5.05
C PRO A 138 -10.06 -17.35 -4.56
N GLN A 139 -8.86 -16.88 -4.21
CA GLN A 139 -7.75 -17.74 -3.80
C GLN A 139 -8.01 -18.48 -2.49
N LEU A 140 -8.98 -18.04 -1.68
CA LEU A 140 -9.44 -18.80 -0.53
C LEU A 140 -10.37 -19.98 -0.94
N MET A 141 -10.86 -19.98 -2.15
CA MET A 141 -11.89 -20.91 -2.65
C MET A 141 -11.35 -21.88 -3.71
N VAL A 142 -10.53 -21.38 -4.62
CA VAL A 142 -10.04 -22.10 -5.81
C VAL A 142 -8.53 -21.83 -5.96
N ASP A 143 -7.76 -22.89 -6.19
CA ASP A 143 -6.32 -22.86 -6.52
C ASP A 143 -5.42 -22.06 -5.54
N GLY A 144 -5.92 -21.72 -4.35
CA GLY A 144 -5.19 -20.94 -3.34
C GLY A 144 -4.37 -21.78 -2.37
N GLY A 145 -4.38 -23.11 -2.49
CA GLY A 145 -3.64 -24.01 -1.61
C GLY A 145 -2.15 -24.05 -1.91
N GLY A 146 -1.33 -24.00 -0.87
CA GLY A 146 0.11 -24.21 -0.95
C GLY A 146 0.50 -25.69 -0.97
N ALA A 147 1.56 -26.04 -0.24
CA ALA A 147 2.05 -27.41 -0.09
C ALA A 147 0.96 -28.35 0.46
N ARG A 148 1.03 -29.63 0.08
CA ARG A 148 0.18 -30.68 0.69
C ARG A 148 0.49 -30.80 2.18
N THR A 149 -0.55 -30.96 2.98
CA THR A 149 -0.37 -31.08 4.43
C THR A 149 -1.38 -32.06 5.02
N THR A 150 -0.97 -32.75 6.07
CA THR A 150 -1.84 -33.55 6.93
C THR A 150 -2.28 -32.82 8.19
N ALA A 151 -1.77 -31.59 8.39
CA ALA A 151 -2.04 -30.78 9.58
C ALA A 151 -3.55 -30.48 9.72
N TRP A 152 -3.97 -30.27 10.95
CA TRP A 152 -5.37 -29.97 11.30
C TRP A 152 -5.93 -28.73 10.61
N PHE A 153 -5.08 -27.73 10.34
CA PHE A 153 -5.45 -26.48 9.66
C PHE A 153 -5.50 -26.58 8.14
N GLY A 154 -5.12 -27.74 7.56
CA GLY A 154 -5.17 -27.93 6.10
C GLY A 154 -6.59 -27.83 5.55
N LEU A 155 -6.75 -27.10 4.45
CA LEU A 155 -8.02 -26.92 3.73
C LEU A 155 -8.01 -27.68 2.41
N SER A 156 -9.21 -28.12 2.00
CA SER A 156 -9.43 -28.69 0.66
C SER A 156 -9.91 -27.60 -0.28
N TYR A 157 -9.21 -27.43 -1.40
CA TYR A 157 -9.51 -26.44 -2.42
C TYR A 157 -10.14 -27.08 -3.64
N ALA A 158 -11.06 -26.38 -4.30
CA ALA A 158 -11.59 -26.82 -5.58
C ALA A 158 -10.46 -26.89 -6.62
N GLY A 159 -10.41 -27.96 -7.41
CA GLY A 159 -9.36 -28.15 -8.40
C GLY A 159 -8.02 -28.70 -7.86
N GLN A 160 -7.87 -28.88 -6.53
CA GLN A 160 -6.64 -29.41 -5.93
C GLN A 160 -6.88 -30.70 -5.14
N ILE A 161 -5.97 -31.66 -5.29
CA ILE A 161 -6.08 -32.97 -4.63
C ILE A 161 -5.49 -32.88 -3.20
N GLY A 162 -6.28 -33.34 -2.22
CA GLY A 162 -5.86 -33.45 -0.81
C GLY A 162 -5.96 -32.12 -0.04
N LYS A 163 -5.63 -32.20 1.26
CA LYS A 163 -5.53 -31.01 2.11
C LYS A 163 -4.26 -30.24 1.80
N ARG A 164 -4.36 -28.92 1.81
CA ARG A 164 -3.26 -28.01 1.51
C ARG A 164 -3.14 -26.92 2.56
N VAL A 165 -1.95 -26.39 2.69
CA VAL A 165 -1.69 -25.19 3.51
C VAL A 165 -2.53 -24.03 2.99
N PRO A 166 -3.35 -23.36 3.83
CA PRO A 166 -4.22 -22.26 3.41
C PRO A 166 -3.42 -20.97 3.26
N VAL A 167 -2.61 -20.86 2.22
CA VAL A 167 -1.73 -19.73 1.95
C VAL A 167 -2.45 -18.37 2.01
N PRO A 168 -3.66 -18.19 1.46
CA PRO A 168 -4.35 -16.90 1.54
C PRO A 168 -4.64 -16.46 2.98
N ILE A 169 -4.91 -17.40 3.88
CA ILE A 169 -5.15 -17.08 5.30
C ILE A 169 -3.85 -16.61 5.96
N PHE A 170 -2.74 -17.32 5.72
CA PHE A 170 -1.43 -16.91 6.25
C PHE A 170 -1.01 -15.56 5.70
N GLN A 171 -1.18 -15.32 4.39
CA GLN A 171 -0.92 -14.02 3.77
C GLN A 171 -1.78 -12.89 4.34
N ALA A 172 -3.03 -13.17 4.69
CA ALA A 172 -3.87 -12.19 5.35
C ALA A 172 -3.36 -11.87 6.78
N ILE A 173 -2.95 -12.89 7.53
CA ILE A 173 -2.36 -12.73 8.86
C ILE A 173 -1.09 -11.89 8.78
N ASP A 174 -0.17 -12.23 7.88
CA ASP A 174 1.08 -11.47 7.67
C ASP A 174 0.79 -10.01 7.34
N CYS A 175 -0.17 -9.74 6.45
CA CYS A 175 -0.59 -8.38 6.13
C CYS A 175 -1.14 -7.63 7.34
N PHE A 176 -1.98 -8.25 8.15
CA PHE A 176 -2.52 -7.60 9.34
C PHE A 176 -1.47 -7.40 10.44
N VAL A 177 -0.48 -8.30 10.56
CA VAL A 177 0.68 -8.10 11.43
C VAL A 177 1.52 -6.91 10.95
N ILE A 178 1.86 -6.87 9.65
CA ILE A 178 2.59 -5.74 9.06
C ILE A 178 1.81 -4.43 9.26
N PHE A 179 0.50 -4.44 8.98
CA PHE A 179 -0.38 -3.30 9.21
C PHE A 179 -0.31 -2.81 10.67
N GLY A 180 -0.42 -3.73 11.64
CA GLY A 180 -0.28 -3.41 13.07
C GLY A 180 1.07 -2.80 13.40
N VAL A 181 2.17 -3.35 12.86
CA VAL A 181 3.54 -2.81 13.03
C VAL A 181 3.64 -1.40 12.46
N LEU A 182 3.08 -1.15 11.27
CA LEU A 182 3.09 0.19 10.66
C LEU A 182 2.31 1.21 11.51
N LEU A 183 1.17 0.81 12.09
CA LEU A 183 0.42 1.67 13.01
C LEU A 183 1.18 1.93 14.31
N LEU A 184 1.91 0.95 14.84
CA LEU A 184 2.77 1.13 16.01
C LEU A 184 3.93 2.09 15.69
N ILE A 185 4.57 1.94 14.53
CA ILE A 185 5.58 2.90 14.05
C ILE A 185 4.98 4.31 14.00
N GLU A 186 3.79 4.47 13.46
CA GLU A 186 3.10 5.77 13.40
C GLU A 186 2.75 6.34 14.79
N HIS A 187 2.45 5.48 15.73
CA HIS A 187 2.09 5.89 17.09
C HIS A 187 3.31 6.31 17.92
N TYR A 188 4.36 5.49 17.90
CA TYR A 188 5.54 5.70 18.75
C TYR A 188 6.56 6.68 18.13
N TYR A 189 6.71 6.69 16.80
CA TYR A 189 7.66 7.55 16.10
C TYR A 189 6.93 8.68 15.39
N ARG A 190 6.45 9.67 16.17
CA ARG A 190 5.67 10.80 15.61
C ARG A 190 6.51 11.73 14.76
N ASP A 191 7.78 11.93 15.10
CA ASP A 191 8.73 12.82 14.41
C ASP A 191 9.48 12.15 13.26
N ARG A 192 8.95 11.03 12.77
CA ARG A 192 9.54 10.29 11.66
C ARG A 192 9.55 11.10 10.37
N PRO A 193 10.62 11.00 9.57
CA PRO A 193 10.69 11.65 8.27
C PRO A 193 9.68 11.06 7.29
N ASP A 194 9.23 11.89 6.34
CA ASP A 194 8.41 11.43 5.22
C ASP A 194 9.17 10.38 4.39
N GLY A 195 8.48 9.31 4.03
CA GLY A 195 9.04 8.16 3.32
C GLY A 195 9.44 7.00 4.24
N PHE A 196 9.43 7.20 5.55
CA PHE A 196 9.80 6.14 6.49
C PHE A 196 8.77 5.01 6.52
N VAL A 197 7.47 5.34 6.60
CA VAL A 197 6.38 4.34 6.72
C VAL A 197 6.25 3.51 5.46
N VAL A 198 6.31 4.12 4.28
CA VAL A 198 6.26 3.38 3.01
C VAL A 198 7.49 2.49 2.85
N SER A 199 8.66 2.97 3.25
CA SER A 199 9.89 2.17 3.21
C SER A 199 9.84 0.99 4.18
N ALA A 200 9.31 1.17 5.40
CA ALA A 200 9.06 0.11 6.35
C ALA A 200 8.04 -0.91 5.81
N ALA A 201 6.97 -0.45 5.16
CA ALA A 201 5.99 -1.33 4.53
C ALA A 201 6.63 -2.19 3.44
N VAL A 202 7.46 -1.61 2.58
CA VAL A 202 8.19 -2.34 1.52
C VAL A 202 9.15 -3.36 2.11
N ALA A 203 9.90 -2.99 3.17
CA ALA A 203 10.82 -3.90 3.84
C ALA A 203 10.10 -5.10 4.46
N LEU A 204 9.05 -4.84 5.23
CA LEU A 204 8.28 -5.89 5.93
C LEU A 204 7.54 -6.78 4.93
N TRP A 205 6.98 -6.21 3.86
CA TRP A 205 6.35 -7.01 2.81
C TRP A 205 7.35 -7.87 2.07
N GLY A 206 8.52 -7.32 1.71
CA GLY A 206 9.58 -8.09 1.08
C GLY A 206 10.03 -9.28 1.93
N LEU A 207 10.17 -9.06 3.24
CA LEU A 207 10.49 -10.12 4.20
C LEU A 207 9.36 -11.17 4.28
N ALA A 208 8.11 -10.75 4.39
CA ALA A 208 6.96 -11.66 4.41
C ALA A 208 6.90 -12.51 3.14
N ARG A 209 7.10 -11.91 1.96
CA ARG A 209 7.15 -12.65 0.69
C ARG A 209 8.27 -13.68 0.62
N PHE A 210 9.44 -13.37 1.16
CA PHE A 210 10.54 -14.34 1.26
C PHE A 210 10.15 -15.52 2.16
N VAL A 211 9.59 -15.25 3.34
CA VAL A 211 9.16 -16.27 4.32
C VAL A 211 8.03 -17.13 3.74
N GLU A 212 7.00 -16.52 3.17
CA GLU A 212 5.88 -17.22 2.55
C GLU A 212 6.35 -18.21 1.47
N GLU A 213 7.24 -17.77 0.58
CA GLU A 213 7.74 -18.60 -0.51
C GLU A 213 8.58 -19.76 0.03
N HIS A 214 9.36 -19.50 1.07
CA HIS A 214 10.22 -20.53 1.68
C HIS A 214 9.40 -21.61 2.41
N PHE A 215 8.42 -21.21 3.23
CA PHE A 215 7.71 -22.12 4.13
C PHE A 215 6.38 -22.62 3.60
N TRP A 216 5.61 -21.79 2.92
CA TRP A 216 4.23 -22.06 2.57
C TRP A 216 4.02 -22.47 1.12
N LEU A 217 4.71 -21.80 0.20
CA LEU A 217 4.64 -22.11 -1.21
C LEU A 217 5.67 -23.15 -1.63
N GLY A 218 6.81 -23.15 -0.98
CA GLY A 218 7.82 -24.21 -0.94
C GLY A 218 8.53 -24.51 -2.25
N LEU A 219 9.85 -24.60 -2.20
CA LEU A 219 10.73 -25.16 -3.24
C LEU A 219 10.48 -26.67 -3.52
N GLY A 220 9.46 -27.26 -3.00
CA GLY A 220 9.08 -28.66 -3.18
C GLY A 220 7.58 -28.87 -3.13
N ALA A 221 6.80 -27.80 -2.98
CA ALA A 221 5.36 -27.90 -3.06
C ALA A 221 4.97 -28.29 -4.47
N GLN A 222 4.55 -29.52 -4.67
CA GLN A 222 3.85 -29.91 -5.87
C GLN A 222 2.57 -29.06 -5.94
N ARG A 223 2.64 -27.93 -6.61
CA ARG A 223 1.44 -27.26 -7.10
C ARG A 223 0.71 -28.26 -7.95
N GLY A 224 -0.52 -28.56 -7.56
CA GLY A 224 -1.32 -29.60 -8.21
C GLY A 224 -1.90 -29.16 -9.53
N SER A 225 -1.18 -28.40 -10.33
CA SER A 225 -1.51 -28.13 -11.72
C SER A 225 -0.59 -28.98 -12.60
N THR A 226 -1.13 -29.50 -13.68
CA THR A 226 -0.45 -30.24 -14.73
C THR A 226 0.58 -29.42 -15.53
N GLN A 227 0.90 -28.20 -15.07
CA GLN A 227 1.93 -27.37 -15.67
C GLN A 227 3.28 -27.69 -15.02
N THR A 228 4.22 -28.04 -15.84
CA THR A 228 5.65 -28.18 -15.51
C THR A 228 6.18 -26.80 -15.09
N GLU A 229 6.03 -26.45 -13.80
CA GLU A 229 6.55 -25.18 -13.30
C GLU A 229 8.08 -25.30 -13.20
N SER A 230 8.76 -24.39 -13.86
CA SER A 230 10.21 -24.27 -13.75
C SER A 230 10.57 -23.92 -12.31
N HIS A 231 11.61 -24.56 -11.74
CA HIS A 231 12.15 -24.24 -10.41
C HIS A 231 12.64 -22.80 -10.28
N ALA A 232 12.74 -22.06 -11.38
CA ALA A 232 13.17 -20.66 -11.39
C ALA A 232 12.15 -19.70 -10.76
N GLY A 233 10.84 -19.97 -10.85
CA GLY A 233 9.80 -19.09 -10.32
C GLY A 233 9.92 -18.80 -8.83
N PRO A 234 9.97 -19.82 -7.96
CA PRO A 234 10.14 -19.64 -6.52
C PRO A 234 11.42 -18.91 -6.13
N ILE A 235 12.55 -19.21 -6.79
CA ILE A 235 13.84 -18.55 -6.53
C ILE A 235 13.77 -17.07 -6.90
N LEU A 236 13.14 -16.73 -8.03
CA LEU A 236 12.95 -15.34 -8.46
C LEU A 236 12.07 -14.56 -7.47
N VAL A 237 10.99 -15.18 -6.97
CA VAL A 237 10.10 -14.53 -5.99
C VAL A 237 10.82 -14.31 -4.65
N GLN A 238 11.60 -15.29 -4.17
CA GLN A 238 12.42 -15.13 -2.98
C GLN A 238 13.47 -14.03 -3.15
N GLY A 239 14.17 -14.02 -4.28
CA GLY A 239 15.15 -12.99 -4.61
C GLY A 239 14.52 -11.59 -4.67
N ALA A 240 13.36 -11.47 -5.31
CA ALA A 240 12.60 -10.22 -5.34
C ALA A 240 12.17 -9.77 -3.94
N GLY A 241 11.73 -10.69 -3.08
CA GLY A 241 11.39 -10.40 -1.69
C GLY A 241 12.56 -9.83 -0.91
N LEU A 242 13.75 -10.44 -1.02
CA LEU A 242 14.97 -9.94 -0.39
C LEU A 242 15.39 -8.57 -0.94
N LEU A 243 15.30 -8.36 -2.24
CA LEU A 243 15.60 -7.05 -2.86
C LEU A 243 14.63 -5.98 -2.36
N MET A 244 13.34 -6.29 -2.26
CA MET A 244 12.35 -5.37 -1.69
C MET A 244 12.66 -5.06 -0.22
N CYS A 245 13.01 -6.08 0.58
CA CYS A 245 13.41 -5.89 1.97
C CYS A 245 14.62 -4.97 2.08
N ALA A 246 15.67 -5.22 1.31
CA ALA A 246 16.88 -4.38 1.28
C ALA A 246 16.57 -2.95 0.82
N ALA A 247 15.78 -2.78 -0.24
CA ALA A 247 15.36 -1.47 -0.75
C ALA A 247 14.54 -0.68 0.30
N GLY A 248 13.63 -1.34 1.02
CA GLY A 248 12.88 -0.73 2.10
C GLY A 248 13.77 -0.29 3.26
N VAL A 249 14.72 -1.12 3.70
CA VAL A 249 15.69 -0.77 4.75
C VAL A 249 16.54 0.42 4.32
N LEU A 250 17.07 0.40 3.09
CA LEU A 250 17.84 1.53 2.53
C LEU A 250 16.99 2.80 2.45
N GLY A 251 15.73 2.67 2.07
CA GLY A 251 14.77 3.78 2.05
C GLY A 251 14.55 4.40 3.43
N MET A 252 14.39 3.59 4.48
CA MET A 252 14.28 4.09 5.86
C MET A 252 15.54 4.83 6.30
N VAL A 253 16.72 4.26 6.03
CA VAL A 253 18.01 4.89 6.35
C VAL A 253 18.18 6.21 5.58
N TRP A 254 17.81 6.23 4.32
CA TRP A 254 17.89 7.43 3.49
C TRP A 254 16.94 8.52 3.99
N ALA A 255 15.69 8.18 4.29
CA ALA A 255 14.71 9.10 4.83
C ALA A 255 15.20 9.73 6.15
N TRP A 256 15.74 8.91 7.04
CA TRP A 256 16.31 9.36 8.32
C TRP A 256 17.50 10.29 8.13
N ARG A 257 18.48 9.90 7.30
CA ARG A 257 19.66 10.75 7.02
C ARG A 257 19.31 12.08 6.38
N ARG A 258 18.27 12.11 5.55
CA ARG A 258 17.77 13.34 4.93
C ARG A 258 17.17 14.29 5.96
N SER A 259 16.41 13.78 6.90
CA SER A 259 15.84 14.57 8.00
C SER A 259 16.92 15.16 8.89
N SER A 260 17.90 14.37 9.32
CA SER A 260 19.01 14.83 10.16
C SER A 260 19.90 15.90 9.51
N ARG A 261 19.92 15.98 8.16
CA ARG A 261 20.66 17.03 7.43
C ARG A 261 19.85 18.30 7.21
N ALA A 262 18.52 18.24 7.37
CA ALA A 262 17.63 19.37 7.17
C ALA A 262 17.47 20.24 8.43
N GLU A 263 17.97 19.79 9.59
CA GLU A 263 18.13 20.62 10.77
C GLU A 263 19.49 21.34 10.68
N PRO A 264 19.55 22.61 10.23
CA PRO A 264 20.76 23.42 10.36
C PRO A 264 20.92 23.69 11.86
N GLY A 265 22.12 23.40 12.38
CA GLY A 265 22.46 23.62 13.78
C GLY A 265 22.05 25.00 14.24
N THR A 266 21.05 25.10 15.07
CA THR A 266 20.84 26.19 16.01
C THR A 266 21.85 26.05 17.13
N GLY A 267 23.11 26.29 16.80
CA GLY A 267 24.27 26.26 17.69
C GLY A 267 25.29 27.31 17.24
N GLY A 268 24.84 28.53 17.04
CA GLY A 268 25.67 29.70 16.90
C GLY A 268 25.23 30.69 17.95
N GLY A 269 25.93 30.71 19.08
CA GLY A 269 25.75 31.74 20.09
C GLY A 269 25.83 33.10 19.41
N GLU A 270 24.79 33.91 19.53
CA GLU A 270 24.91 35.34 19.41
C GLU A 270 25.74 35.79 20.60
N ASP A 271 27.02 36.02 20.35
CA ASP A 271 27.85 36.93 21.16
C ASP A 271 27.13 38.29 21.20
N VAL A 272 26.45 38.52 22.31
CA VAL A 272 25.97 39.87 22.67
C VAL A 272 27.22 40.72 22.92
N PRO A 273 27.50 41.78 22.14
CA PRO A 273 28.55 42.70 22.49
C PRO A 273 28.11 43.47 23.75
N GLN A 274 28.76 43.20 24.86
CA GLN A 274 28.75 44.11 26.00
C GLN A 274 29.46 45.41 25.59
N GLY A 275 28.68 46.38 25.17
CA GLY A 275 29.12 47.74 24.90
C GLY A 275 28.81 48.65 26.10
N GLY A 276 29.87 49.08 26.72
CA GLY A 276 30.20 50.13 27.62
C GLY A 276 29.14 51.14 28.08
N ALA A 277 29.12 51.27 29.38
CA ALA A 277 28.60 52.41 30.09
C ALA A 277 29.36 53.73 29.70
N THR A 278 28.64 54.72 29.31
CA THR A 278 29.05 56.12 29.54
C THR A 278 27.82 56.93 29.98
N SER A 279 28.04 57.52 31.12
CA SER A 279 27.24 58.53 31.87
C SER A 279 27.09 59.83 31.13
N GLU A 280 26.18 60.66 31.70
CA GLU A 280 25.97 62.13 31.55
C GLU A 280 24.98 62.51 30.43
N GLY A 281 23.95 63.29 30.70
CA GLY A 281 23.64 64.38 31.53
C GLY A 281 22.24 64.90 31.24
N GLU A 282 21.68 65.41 32.27
CA GLU A 282 20.75 66.55 32.46
C GLU A 282 19.88 67.11 31.34
N GLY A 283 18.61 67.39 31.73
CA GLY A 283 17.79 68.47 31.17
C GLY A 283 16.36 68.10 30.91
N GLY A 284 15.45 68.26 31.80
CA GLY A 284 14.56 69.34 32.07
C GLY A 284 13.45 69.51 31.02
N GLY A 285 12.20 69.38 31.43
CA GLY A 285 11.08 69.80 30.58
C GLY A 285 9.74 69.22 30.97
N VAL A 286 9.11 69.76 31.97
CA VAL A 286 7.69 69.67 32.35
C VAL A 286 6.84 70.34 31.27
N VAL A 287 5.66 69.81 30.95
CA VAL A 287 4.34 70.45 30.67
C VAL A 287 3.41 69.31 30.20
N GLU A 288 2.52 68.89 31.00
CA GLU A 288 1.13 69.30 31.31
C GLU A 288 0.13 69.18 30.09
N VAL A 289 -0.86 68.44 30.33
CA VAL A 289 -2.33 68.65 30.35
C VAL A 289 -3.17 68.35 29.13
N SER A 290 -4.22 67.66 29.48
CA SER A 290 -5.60 67.65 28.97
C SER A 290 -5.82 66.84 27.71
N GLY A 291 -6.75 65.94 27.67
CA GLY A 291 -8.14 65.95 28.13
C GLY A 291 -9.01 65.73 26.91
N GLY A 292 -9.90 64.85 26.95
CA GLY A 292 -10.92 64.85 25.95
C GLY A 292 -11.56 63.43 25.69
N ALA A 293 -12.58 63.26 26.43
CA ALA A 293 -13.57 62.19 26.32
C ALA A 293 -14.42 62.32 25.07
N SER A 294 -15.02 61.21 24.79
CA SER A 294 -16.44 60.93 24.44
C SER A 294 -16.75 60.49 22.99
N THR A 295 -17.36 59.36 23.03
CA THR A 295 -18.63 58.95 22.38
C THR A 295 -18.78 59.04 20.88
N SER A 296 -18.97 57.95 20.26
CA SER A 296 -20.25 57.34 19.86
C SER A 296 -20.00 55.95 19.20
#